data_904467632396892c79c6419f3715ab32
#
_entry.id   904467632396892c79c6419f3715ab32
#
_cell.length_a   1.000
_cell.length_b   1.000
_cell.length_c   1.000
_cell.angle_alpha   90.00
_cell.angle_beta   90.00
_cell.angle_gamma   90.00
#
_symmetry.space_group_name_H-M   'P 1'
#
loop_
_entity.id
_entity.type
_entity.pdbx_description
1 polymer ?
#
loop_
_entity_poly.entity_id
_entity_poly.type
_entity_poly.pdbx_seq_one_letter_code
_entity_poly.pdbx_strand_id
1 'polypeptide(L)'
;MWIASAVAQSPTTITFRDSRSEIVELLQNGRELEQQRRWVDAFAHYEQAVRRYPDDGALQQRFNNVRLHYDLERRYADRSFLTTALPLSAEQAFDLYNRALLKIEENYVDVPQWKRLVVQGATNFELALDEPVFV
;
A
#
# COMPACT_ATOMS: atom_id res chain seq x y z
N MET A 1 17.01 56.22 28.75
CA MET A 1 17.62 55.74 27.51
C MET A 1 17.76 54.22 27.64
N TRP A 2 16.77 53.50 27.13
CA TRP A 2 16.74 52.02 27.24
C TRP A 2 17.11 51.47 25.87
N ILE A 3 18.17 50.68 25.81
CA ILE A 3 18.61 49.97 24.61
C ILE A 3 18.00 48.57 24.69
N ALA A 4 17.02 48.31 23.86
CA ALA A 4 16.47 46.98 23.69
C ALA A 4 17.41 46.16 22.79
N SER A 5 18.12 45.19 23.36
CA SER A 5 18.86 44.20 22.60
C SER A 5 17.89 43.22 21.95
N ALA A 6 17.74 43.33 20.67
CA ALA A 6 17.04 42.31 19.87
C ALA A 6 17.92 41.07 19.76
N VAL A 7 17.52 39.98 20.44
CA VAL A 7 18.09 38.66 20.23
C VAL A 7 17.57 38.15 18.89
N ALA A 8 18.44 38.15 17.89
CA ALA A 8 18.18 37.51 16.62
C ALA A 8 18.12 35.98 16.82
N GLN A 9 16.94 35.42 16.75
CA GLN A 9 16.75 33.97 16.68
C GLN A 9 17.20 33.52 15.29
N SER A 10 18.27 32.74 15.23
CA SER A 10 18.75 32.10 14.01
C SER A 10 17.69 31.14 13.49
N PRO A 11 17.33 31.16 12.20
CA PRO A 11 16.39 30.19 11.66
C PRO A 11 16.98 28.79 11.73
N THR A 12 16.24 27.88 12.30
CA THR A 12 16.57 26.50 12.59
C THR A 12 16.86 25.71 11.31
N THR A 13 18.10 25.43 11.02
CA THR A 13 18.57 24.54 9.93
C THR A 13 18.40 23.06 10.33
N ILE A 14 17.27 22.69 10.92
CA ILE A 14 17.07 21.35 11.52
C ILE A 14 16.39 20.35 10.55
N THR A 15 15.79 20.78 9.45
CA THR A 15 14.70 20.00 8.82
C THR A 15 15.15 18.85 7.90
N PHE A 16 16.25 18.94 7.18
CA PHE A 16 16.58 17.93 6.14
C PHE A 16 17.32 16.70 6.65
N ARG A 17 18.17 16.83 7.64
CA ARG A 17 18.93 15.71 8.19
C ARG A 17 18.08 14.83 9.10
N ASP A 18 17.13 15.44 9.78
CA ASP A 18 16.20 14.79 10.70
C ASP A 18 15.15 13.96 9.94
N SER A 19 14.57 14.50 8.89
CA SER A 19 13.56 13.81 8.07
C SER A 19 14.10 12.54 7.40
N ARG A 20 15.34 12.53 6.94
CA ARG A 20 15.94 11.37 6.29
C ARG A 20 16.24 10.23 7.26
N SER A 21 16.72 10.55 8.47
CA SER A 21 16.92 9.54 9.51
C SER A 21 15.61 8.96 10.00
N GLU A 22 14.58 9.78 10.12
CA GLU A 22 13.22 9.33 10.47
C GLU A 22 12.59 8.42 9.40
N ILE A 23 12.76 8.74 8.11
CA ILE A 23 12.29 7.86 7.03
C ILE A 23 12.99 6.49 7.07
N VAL A 24 14.29 6.47 7.32
CA VAL A 24 15.04 5.20 7.47
C VAL A 24 14.52 4.38 8.65
N GLU A 25 14.25 4.99 9.77
CA GLU A 25 13.65 4.33 10.94
C GLU A 25 12.25 3.81 10.65
N LEU A 26 11.40 4.62 10.00
CA LEU A 26 10.06 4.19 9.58
C LEU A 26 10.10 2.98 8.64
N LEU A 27 11.02 2.98 7.68
CA LEU A 27 11.23 1.84 6.77
C LEU A 27 11.73 0.60 7.51
N GLN A 28 12.59 0.75 8.49
CA GLN A 28 13.10 -0.37 9.28
C GLN A 28 12.01 -0.98 10.14
N ASN A 29 11.29 -0.17 10.91
CA ASN A 29 10.19 -0.62 11.77
C ASN A 29 9.08 -1.31 10.95
N GLY A 30 8.75 -0.75 9.78
CA GLY A 30 7.79 -1.37 8.88
C GLY A 30 8.24 -2.74 8.36
N ARG A 31 9.51 -2.90 7.99
CA ARG A 31 10.08 -4.20 7.56
C ARG A 31 10.05 -5.25 8.66
N GLU A 32 10.26 -4.87 9.91
CA GLU A 32 10.15 -5.80 11.04
C GLU A 32 8.73 -6.33 11.18
N LEU A 33 7.72 -5.48 10.98
CA LEU A 33 6.31 -5.91 10.97
C LEU A 33 5.99 -6.83 9.78
N GLU A 34 6.53 -6.53 8.59
CA GLU A 34 6.42 -7.38 7.40
C GLU A 34 7.04 -8.77 7.62
N GLN A 35 8.24 -8.84 8.20
CA GLN A 35 8.92 -10.11 8.51
C GLN A 35 8.12 -10.98 9.49
N GLN A 36 7.39 -10.33 10.40
CA GLN A 36 6.49 -11.00 11.36
C GLN A 36 5.12 -11.32 10.75
N ARG A 37 4.89 -10.99 9.47
CA ARG A 37 3.59 -11.10 8.77
C ARG A 37 2.44 -10.39 9.48
N ARG A 38 2.74 -9.33 10.23
CA ARG A 38 1.77 -8.50 10.94
C ARG A 38 1.21 -7.44 9.97
N TRP A 39 0.46 -7.92 8.97
CA TRP A 39 0.03 -7.09 7.85
C TRP A 39 -0.88 -5.92 8.26
N VAL A 40 -1.74 -6.12 9.25
CA VAL A 40 -2.62 -5.06 9.80
C VAL A 40 -1.79 -3.94 10.41
N ASP A 41 -0.78 -4.29 11.23
CA ASP A 41 0.06 -3.32 11.91
C ASP A 41 1.02 -2.63 10.92
N ALA A 42 1.59 -3.40 9.98
CA ALA A 42 2.44 -2.87 8.91
C ALA A 42 1.68 -1.88 8.02
N PHE A 43 0.42 -2.21 7.67
CA PHE A 43 -0.43 -1.32 6.89
C PHE A 43 -0.68 0.00 7.63
N ALA A 44 -1.09 -0.04 8.90
CA ALA A 44 -1.32 1.16 9.69
C ALA A 44 -0.06 2.00 9.87
N HIS A 45 1.09 1.34 10.06
CA HIS A 45 2.39 1.99 10.18
C HIS A 45 2.78 2.76 8.91
N TYR A 46 2.75 2.09 7.76
CA TYR A 46 3.10 2.72 6.48
C TYR A 46 2.05 3.75 6.02
N GLU A 47 0.77 3.56 6.33
CA GLU A 47 -0.25 4.57 6.06
C GLU A 47 0.07 5.91 6.75
N GLN A 48 0.47 5.87 8.01
CA GLN A 48 0.89 7.05 8.75
C GLN A 48 2.18 7.65 8.18
N ALA A 49 3.15 6.80 7.83
CA ALA A 49 4.41 7.22 7.25
C ALA A 49 4.22 7.94 5.90
N VAL A 50 3.39 7.39 5.00
CA VAL A 50 3.07 7.99 3.70
C VAL A 50 2.29 9.30 3.84
N ARG A 51 1.38 9.39 4.82
CA ARG A 51 0.69 10.67 5.12
C ARG A 51 1.66 11.77 5.54
N ARG A 52 2.72 11.42 6.27
CA ARG A 52 3.73 12.36 6.74
C ARG A 52 4.78 12.69 5.67
N TYR A 53 5.13 11.72 4.83
CA TYR A 53 6.12 11.82 3.77
C TYR A 53 5.54 11.35 2.42
N PRO A 54 4.59 12.11 1.84
CA PRO A 54 3.85 11.65 0.65
C PRO A 54 4.71 11.52 -0.60
N ASP A 55 5.83 12.23 -0.67
CA ASP A 55 6.72 12.22 -1.84
C ASP A 55 7.84 11.18 -1.74
N ASP A 56 7.92 10.42 -0.63
CA ASP A 56 8.93 9.38 -0.48
C ASP A 56 8.51 8.09 -1.21
N GLY A 57 9.20 7.81 -2.31
CA GLY A 57 8.90 6.66 -3.17
C GLY A 57 9.13 5.31 -2.50
N ALA A 58 10.07 5.20 -1.54
CA ALA A 58 10.35 3.95 -0.84
C ALA A 58 9.23 3.61 0.14
N LEU A 59 8.75 4.59 0.88
CA LEU A 59 7.58 4.43 1.75
C LEU A 59 6.32 4.08 0.95
N GLN A 60 6.09 4.76 -0.18
CA GLN A 60 4.94 4.47 -1.03
C GLN A 60 5.00 3.06 -1.61
N GLN A 61 6.17 2.61 -2.07
CA GLN A 61 6.33 1.26 -2.59
C GLN A 61 6.04 0.21 -1.51
N ARG A 62 6.58 0.39 -0.28
CA ARG A 62 6.32 -0.52 0.83
C ARG A 62 4.85 -0.54 1.23
N PHE A 63 4.24 0.64 1.33
CA PHE A 63 2.81 0.76 1.61
C PHE A 63 1.95 0.00 0.59
N ASN A 64 2.24 0.14 -0.71
CA ASN A 64 1.50 -0.56 -1.76
C ASN A 64 1.65 -2.09 -1.66
N ASN A 65 2.86 -2.58 -1.36
CA ASN A 65 3.09 -4.02 -1.18
C ASN A 65 2.33 -4.55 0.05
N VAL A 66 2.50 -3.91 1.19
CA VAL A 66 1.83 -4.31 2.44
C VAL A 66 0.30 -4.24 2.31
N ARG A 67 -0.21 -3.26 1.59
CA ARG A 67 -1.65 -3.14 1.31
C ARG A 67 -2.20 -4.38 0.61
N LEU A 68 -1.45 -4.96 -0.34
CA LEU A 68 -1.87 -6.19 -1.02
C LEU A 68 -1.99 -7.36 -0.06
N HIS A 69 -0.99 -7.58 0.79
CA HIS A 69 -1.02 -8.64 1.80
C HIS A 69 -2.19 -8.44 2.79
N TYR A 70 -2.38 -7.19 3.25
CA TYR A 70 -3.49 -6.82 4.12
C TYR A 70 -4.85 -7.07 3.46
N ASP A 71 -5.02 -6.66 2.19
CA ASP A 71 -6.27 -6.84 1.44
C ASP A 71 -6.57 -8.32 1.20
N LEU A 72 -5.55 -9.16 0.97
CA LEU A 72 -5.68 -10.62 0.86
C LEU A 72 -6.13 -11.23 2.19
N GLU A 73 -5.42 -10.97 3.28
CA GLU A 73 -5.77 -11.49 4.60
C GLU A 73 -7.21 -11.12 4.98
N ARG A 74 -7.57 -9.84 4.80
CA ARG A 74 -8.93 -9.36 5.04
C ARG A 74 -9.96 -10.05 4.15
N ARG A 75 -9.64 -10.29 2.87
CA ARG A 75 -10.54 -10.95 1.93
C ARG A 75 -10.82 -12.39 2.35
N TYR A 76 -9.81 -13.12 2.73
CA TYR A 76 -9.96 -14.51 3.20
C TYR A 76 -10.56 -14.61 4.61
N ALA A 77 -10.61 -13.54 5.39
CA ALA A 77 -11.39 -13.45 6.61
C ALA A 77 -12.87 -13.10 6.37
N ASP A 78 -13.22 -12.61 5.17
CA ASP A 78 -14.60 -12.22 4.81
C ASP A 78 -15.44 -13.44 4.49
N ARG A 79 -16.44 -13.70 5.35
CA ARG A 79 -17.36 -14.84 5.19
C ARG A 79 -18.12 -14.81 3.86
N SER A 80 -18.48 -13.64 3.35
CA SER A 80 -19.19 -13.53 2.08
C SER A 80 -18.32 -13.99 0.91
N PHE A 81 -17.04 -13.61 0.91
CA PHE A 81 -16.08 -14.06 -0.08
C PHE A 81 -15.90 -15.59 -0.03
N LEU A 82 -15.73 -16.16 1.16
CA LEU A 82 -15.55 -17.61 1.34
C LEU A 82 -16.76 -18.43 0.85
N THR A 83 -17.96 -17.87 0.93
CA THR A 83 -19.19 -18.57 0.54
C THR A 83 -19.62 -18.33 -0.90
N THR A 84 -19.25 -17.19 -1.49
CA THR A 84 -19.76 -16.79 -2.81
C THR A 84 -18.69 -16.77 -3.90
N ALA A 85 -17.46 -16.39 -3.60
CA ALA A 85 -16.39 -16.25 -4.59
C ALA A 85 -15.43 -17.42 -4.60
N LEU A 86 -15.02 -17.92 -3.43
CA LEU A 86 -14.06 -19.02 -3.33
C LEU A 86 -14.56 -20.34 -3.93
N PRO A 87 -15.87 -20.71 -3.83
CA PRO A 87 -16.38 -21.96 -4.40
C PRO A 87 -16.60 -21.94 -5.91
N LEU A 88 -16.33 -20.81 -6.59
CA LEU A 88 -16.53 -20.73 -8.04
C LEU A 88 -15.65 -21.74 -8.79
N SER A 89 -16.22 -22.38 -9.80
CA SER A 89 -15.40 -23.16 -10.75
C SER A 89 -14.49 -22.24 -11.56
N ALA A 90 -13.43 -22.80 -12.16
CA ALA A 90 -12.53 -22.03 -13.02
C ALA A 90 -13.30 -21.29 -14.13
N GLU A 91 -14.29 -21.91 -14.77
CA GLU A 91 -15.12 -21.32 -15.79
C GLU A 91 -15.91 -20.11 -15.25
N GLN A 92 -16.56 -20.28 -14.09
CA GLN A 92 -17.32 -19.20 -13.43
C GLN A 92 -16.40 -18.04 -13.01
N ALA A 93 -15.21 -18.35 -12.53
CA ALA A 93 -14.22 -17.33 -12.15
C ALA A 93 -13.74 -16.53 -13.38
N PHE A 94 -13.48 -17.19 -14.51
CA PHE A 94 -13.14 -16.53 -15.77
C PHE A 94 -14.30 -15.67 -16.30
N ASP A 95 -15.54 -16.16 -16.24
CA ASP A 95 -16.71 -15.39 -16.65
C ASP A 95 -16.89 -14.13 -15.78
N LEU A 96 -16.72 -14.26 -14.46
CA LEU A 96 -16.74 -13.13 -13.55
C LEU A 96 -15.63 -12.10 -13.86
N TYR A 97 -14.41 -12.59 -14.14
CA TYR A 97 -13.30 -11.74 -14.52
C TYR A 97 -13.57 -10.99 -15.84
N ASN A 98 -14.06 -11.67 -16.86
CA ASN A 98 -14.41 -11.06 -18.14
C ASN A 98 -15.49 -9.99 -17.98
N ARG A 99 -16.52 -10.25 -17.18
CA ARG A 99 -17.56 -9.25 -16.88
C ARG A 99 -16.98 -8.03 -16.14
N ALA A 100 -16.03 -8.23 -15.26
CA ALA A 100 -15.37 -7.12 -14.58
C ALA A 100 -14.57 -6.25 -15.57
N LEU A 101 -13.83 -6.86 -16.51
CA LEU A 101 -13.10 -6.14 -17.55
C LEU A 101 -14.03 -5.33 -18.46
N LEU A 102 -15.16 -5.93 -18.90
CA LEU A 102 -16.18 -5.23 -19.69
C LEU A 102 -16.78 -4.04 -18.91
N LYS A 103 -17.04 -4.22 -17.62
CA LYS A 103 -17.54 -3.12 -16.79
C LYS A 103 -16.53 -1.98 -16.62
N ILE A 104 -15.23 -2.29 -16.55
CA ILE A 104 -14.19 -1.27 -16.56
C ILE A 104 -14.20 -0.53 -17.89
N GLU A 105 -14.26 -1.24 -19.03
CA GLU A 105 -14.27 -0.63 -20.35
C GLU A 105 -15.48 0.27 -20.58
N GLU A 106 -16.67 -0.16 -20.14
CA GLU A 106 -17.92 0.58 -20.31
C GLU A 106 -18.04 1.83 -19.41
N ASN A 107 -17.46 1.80 -18.22
CA ASN A 107 -17.73 2.80 -17.19
C ASN A 107 -16.52 3.66 -16.82
N TYR A 108 -15.35 3.38 -17.37
CA TYR A 108 -14.16 4.19 -17.06
C TYR A 108 -14.19 5.47 -17.91
N VAL A 109 -13.97 6.62 -17.28
CA VAL A 109 -14.02 7.94 -17.93
C VAL A 109 -12.88 8.10 -18.95
N ASP A 110 -11.71 7.52 -18.63
CA ASP A 110 -10.54 7.54 -19.52
C ASP A 110 -10.31 6.15 -20.13
N VAL A 111 -9.62 6.10 -21.27
CA VAL A 111 -9.24 4.83 -21.89
C VAL A 111 -8.35 4.01 -20.94
N PRO A 112 -8.77 2.80 -20.53
CA PRO A 112 -8.00 2.00 -19.60
C PRO A 112 -6.60 1.67 -20.14
N GLN A 113 -5.58 1.83 -19.32
CA GLN A 113 -4.20 1.45 -19.67
C GLN A 113 -4.03 -0.07 -19.49
N TRP A 114 -4.59 -0.86 -20.38
CA TRP A 114 -4.63 -2.32 -20.28
C TRP A 114 -3.28 -2.96 -19.99
N LYS A 115 -2.22 -2.51 -20.67
CA LYS A 115 -0.86 -3.02 -20.42
C LYS A 115 -0.44 -2.83 -18.96
N ARG A 116 -0.72 -1.66 -18.38
CA ARG A 116 -0.40 -1.37 -16.98
C ARG A 116 -1.22 -2.22 -16.02
N LEU A 117 -2.51 -2.38 -16.31
CA LEU A 117 -3.41 -3.22 -15.50
C LEU A 117 -2.97 -4.69 -15.49
N VAL A 118 -2.59 -5.24 -16.66
CA VAL A 118 -2.11 -6.62 -16.76
C VAL A 118 -0.80 -6.80 -16.00
N VAL A 119 0.18 -5.92 -16.16
CA VAL A 119 1.46 -5.99 -15.44
C VAL A 119 1.21 -5.89 -13.93
N GLN A 120 0.39 -4.94 -13.49
CA GLN A 120 0.07 -4.80 -12.08
C GLN A 120 -0.66 -6.03 -11.54
N GLY A 121 -1.60 -6.59 -12.32
CA GLY A 121 -2.29 -7.83 -11.97
C GLY A 121 -1.35 -9.02 -11.81
N ALA A 122 -0.38 -9.19 -12.72
CA ALA A 122 0.62 -10.24 -12.63
C ALA A 122 1.51 -10.08 -11.38
N THR A 123 1.99 -8.87 -11.11
CA THR A 123 2.78 -8.60 -9.90
C THR A 123 1.97 -8.86 -8.62
N ASN A 124 0.71 -8.45 -8.60
CA ASN A 124 -0.17 -8.71 -7.46
C ASN A 124 -0.43 -10.21 -7.26
N PHE A 125 -0.52 -10.96 -8.35
CA PHE A 125 -0.70 -12.42 -8.31
C PHE A 125 0.56 -13.13 -7.79
N GLU A 126 1.75 -12.70 -8.21
CA GLU A 126 3.02 -13.21 -7.67
C GLU A 126 3.09 -13.01 -6.15
N LEU A 127 2.76 -11.81 -5.66
CA LEU A 127 2.70 -11.55 -4.22
C LEU A 127 1.66 -12.41 -3.50
N ALA A 128 0.51 -12.67 -4.13
CA ALA A 128 -0.54 -13.50 -3.55
C ALA A 128 -0.10 -14.97 -3.39
N LEU A 129 0.72 -15.50 -4.31
CA LEU A 129 1.25 -16.86 -4.23
C LEU A 129 2.18 -17.09 -3.03
N ASP A 130 2.76 -16.03 -2.46
CA ASP A 130 3.59 -16.09 -1.26
C ASP A 130 2.74 -16.12 0.04
N GLU A 131 1.43 -15.90 -0.06
CA GLU A 131 0.55 -15.87 1.10
C GLU A 131 -0.06 -17.25 1.40
N PRO A 132 0.13 -17.79 2.65
CA PRO A 132 -0.39 -19.10 3.03
C PRO A 132 -1.91 -19.23 2.95
N VAL A 133 -2.63 -18.11 3.04
CA VAL A 133 -4.10 -18.08 2.95
C VAL A 133 -4.59 -18.25 1.52
N PHE A 134 -3.72 -18.01 0.53
CA PHE A 134 -4.04 -18.07 -0.90
C PHE A 134 -3.71 -19.44 -1.50
N VAL A 135 -2.66 -20.12 -1.00
CA VAL A 135 -2.16 -21.43 -1.46
C VAL A 135 -2.66 -22.54 -0.57
#